data_0626d597fb9334caa978af43e01ee125
#
_entry.id   0626d597fb9334caa978af43e01ee125
#
_cell.length_a   1.000
_cell.length_b   1.000
_cell.length_c   1.000
_cell.angle_alpha   90.00
_cell.angle_beta   90.00
_cell.angle_gamma   90.00
#
_symmetry.space_group_name_H-M   'P 1'
#
loop_
_entity.id
_entity.type
_entity.pdbx_description
1 polymer ?
#
loop_
_entity_poly.entity_id
_entity_poly.type
_entity_poly.pdbx_seq_one_letter_code
_entity_poly.pdbx_strand_id
1 'polypeptide(L)'
;MDHTFWLTPGHASEPDSWYAGTSPQGLFRSEDGGITWAPLPAVNDDPQFREWMGSVQDGTPDGPKLHSIIVDPRDPSHLIFAMSGGGVHESRDVGRSWRTLIEGLEVVEGFDAATVSCHDPHCVRLCPSNPDRLYQQNHCGIYRLDRPGDTWQRIGRKMPKRVGDIGFPMVVHPRDADIAWVFPMDGTTVWPRTSPEGRPAAYVTRNAGRTWQRLDQGLPEGQAWWTVKRQAMTADAQPSPALYLGTTSGELWIGRDEGARWSNVARHLPEIYAVEVAEIA
;
A
#
# COMPACT_ATOMS: atom_id res chain seq x y z
N MET A 1 -16.86 -13.81 -3.96
CA MET A 1 -16.30 -12.67 -3.20
C MET A 1 -16.55 -12.94 -1.72
N ASP A 2 -15.48 -13.05 -0.93
CA ASP A 2 -15.63 -13.35 0.48
C ASP A 2 -15.71 -12.06 1.30
N HIS A 3 -14.90 -11.07 0.94
CA HIS A 3 -14.96 -9.75 1.57
C HIS A 3 -14.37 -8.64 0.70
N THR A 4 -14.82 -7.41 0.94
CA THR A 4 -14.20 -6.20 0.40
C THR A 4 -12.90 -5.94 1.15
N PHE A 5 -11.83 -5.76 0.40
CA PHE A 5 -10.49 -5.54 0.96
C PHE A 5 -10.03 -4.09 0.85
N TRP A 6 -10.46 -3.37 -0.19
CA TRP A 6 -10.09 -1.99 -0.43
C TRP A 6 -11.27 -1.19 -0.96
N LEU A 7 -11.46 0.04 -0.46
CA LEU A 7 -12.42 1.00 -0.96
C LEU A 7 -11.72 2.31 -1.30
N THR A 8 -12.07 2.88 -2.45
CA THR A 8 -11.55 4.18 -2.90
C THR A 8 -12.70 4.99 -3.50
N PRO A 9 -12.88 6.26 -3.14
CA PRO A 9 -13.79 7.14 -3.86
C PRO A 9 -13.33 7.32 -5.31
N GLY A 10 -14.26 7.55 -6.20
CA GLY A 10 -14.00 7.92 -7.57
C GLY A 10 -13.38 9.31 -7.69
N HIS A 11 -13.28 9.81 -8.91
CA HIS A 11 -12.77 11.15 -9.17
C HIS A 11 -13.69 12.23 -8.59
N ALA A 12 -13.13 13.37 -8.17
CA ALA A 12 -13.89 14.48 -7.57
C ALA A 12 -15.03 15.02 -8.46
N SER A 13 -14.96 14.85 -9.79
CA SER A 13 -16.05 15.16 -10.70
C SER A 13 -17.19 14.13 -10.73
N GLU A 14 -17.01 12.97 -10.08
CA GLU A 14 -17.94 11.87 -10.00
C GLU A 14 -18.19 11.49 -8.52
N PRO A 15 -18.87 12.35 -7.73
CA PRO A 15 -18.91 12.24 -6.27
C PRO A 15 -19.60 10.96 -5.78
N ASP A 16 -20.50 10.37 -6.57
CA ASP A 16 -21.19 9.12 -6.25
C ASP A 16 -20.45 7.88 -6.74
N SER A 17 -19.30 8.06 -7.40
CA SER A 17 -18.50 6.94 -7.91
C SER A 17 -17.56 6.40 -6.83
N TRP A 18 -17.48 5.06 -6.75
CA TRP A 18 -16.61 4.34 -5.82
C TRP A 18 -16.01 3.11 -6.51
N TYR A 19 -14.84 2.72 -6.06
CA TYR A 19 -14.19 1.49 -6.49
C TYR A 19 -13.94 0.57 -5.29
N ALA A 20 -14.15 -0.73 -5.49
CA ALA A 20 -13.89 -1.76 -4.49
C ALA A 20 -12.97 -2.85 -5.04
N GLY A 21 -11.90 -3.13 -4.30
CA GLY A 21 -11.06 -4.31 -4.48
C GLY A 21 -11.43 -5.39 -3.48
N THR A 22 -11.40 -6.65 -3.89
CA THR A 22 -11.90 -7.76 -3.07
C THR A 22 -10.86 -8.85 -2.82
N SER A 23 -11.20 -9.74 -1.88
CA SER A 23 -10.53 -11.02 -1.67
C SER A 23 -11.59 -12.14 -1.74
N PRO A 24 -11.44 -13.23 -2.52
CA PRO A 24 -10.50 -13.29 -3.66
C PRO A 24 -10.67 -12.07 -4.56
N GLN A 25 -9.60 -11.76 -5.28
CA GLN A 25 -9.51 -10.52 -6.02
C GLN A 25 -10.60 -10.36 -7.08
N GLY A 26 -11.06 -9.13 -7.15
CA GLY A 26 -11.96 -8.62 -8.15
C GLY A 26 -11.99 -7.11 -8.02
N LEU A 27 -12.35 -6.42 -9.10
CA LEU A 27 -12.50 -4.98 -9.17
C LEU A 27 -13.94 -4.62 -9.50
N PHE A 28 -14.56 -3.81 -8.66
CA PHE A 28 -15.96 -3.40 -8.79
C PHE A 28 -16.05 -1.87 -8.77
N ARG A 29 -17.04 -1.33 -9.48
CA ARG A 29 -17.38 0.10 -9.46
C ARG A 29 -18.84 0.29 -9.06
N SER A 30 -19.08 1.29 -8.25
CA SER A 30 -20.39 1.88 -7.98
C SER A 30 -20.47 3.25 -8.63
N GLU A 31 -21.67 3.65 -9.05
CA GLU A 31 -21.99 4.97 -9.61
C GLU A 31 -23.16 5.64 -8.86
N ASP A 32 -23.53 5.09 -7.71
CA ASP A 32 -24.71 5.49 -6.92
C ASP A 32 -24.41 5.59 -5.41
N GLY A 33 -23.20 5.99 -5.05
CA GLY A 33 -22.78 6.16 -3.66
C GLY A 33 -22.57 4.84 -2.90
N GLY A 34 -22.32 3.75 -3.62
CA GLY A 34 -22.07 2.43 -3.01
C GLY A 34 -23.33 1.60 -2.78
N ILE A 35 -24.50 2.01 -3.30
CA ILE A 35 -25.74 1.27 -3.18
C ILE A 35 -25.71 0.01 -4.05
N THR A 36 -25.28 0.16 -5.31
CA THR A 36 -25.08 -0.97 -6.23
C THR A 36 -23.64 -1.03 -6.76
N TRP A 37 -23.20 -2.23 -7.11
CA TRP A 37 -21.85 -2.49 -7.57
C TRP A 37 -21.85 -3.35 -8.83
N ALA A 38 -21.12 -2.91 -9.84
CA ALA A 38 -20.89 -3.64 -11.08
C ALA A 38 -19.43 -4.11 -11.17
N PRO A 39 -19.17 -5.36 -11.60
CA PRO A 39 -17.82 -5.82 -11.87
C PRO A 39 -17.23 -5.08 -13.07
N LEU A 40 -15.91 -4.85 -13.07
CA LEU A 40 -15.19 -4.41 -14.27
C LEU A 40 -14.77 -5.66 -15.08
N PRO A 41 -15.40 -5.91 -16.25
CA PRO A 41 -15.20 -7.17 -16.98
C PRO A 41 -13.75 -7.39 -17.42
N ALA A 42 -13.03 -6.32 -17.79
CA ALA A 42 -11.63 -6.41 -18.23
C ALA A 42 -10.65 -6.89 -17.12
N VAL A 43 -11.12 -7.00 -15.88
CA VAL A 43 -10.38 -7.62 -14.77
C VAL A 43 -11.08 -8.92 -14.34
N ASN A 44 -12.38 -8.86 -14.06
CA ASN A 44 -13.09 -9.97 -13.42
C ASN A 44 -13.35 -11.16 -14.37
N ASP A 45 -13.48 -10.90 -15.67
CA ASP A 45 -13.77 -11.92 -16.68
C ASP A 45 -12.55 -12.32 -17.50
N ASP A 46 -11.44 -11.60 -17.37
CA ASP A 46 -10.21 -11.89 -18.10
C ASP A 46 -9.52 -13.16 -17.52
N PRO A 47 -9.30 -14.20 -18.35
CA PRO A 47 -8.64 -15.42 -17.90
C PRO A 47 -7.21 -15.21 -17.41
N GLN A 48 -6.49 -14.23 -17.97
CA GLN A 48 -5.12 -13.92 -17.58
C GLN A 48 -5.05 -13.34 -16.18
N PHE A 49 -5.96 -12.42 -15.83
CA PHE A 49 -6.05 -11.94 -14.45
C PHE A 49 -6.39 -13.07 -13.48
N ARG A 50 -7.27 -13.98 -13.86
CA ARG A 50 -7.60 -15.17 -13.06
C ARG A 50 -6.40 -16.09 -12.86
N GLU A 51 -5.58 -16.28 -13.88
CA GLU A 51 -4.36 -17.07 -13.79
C GLU A 51 -3.33 -16.44 -12.85
N TRP A 52 -3.10 -15.14 -12.98
CA TRP A 52 -2.17 -14.41 -12.08
C TRP A 52 -2.63 -14.41 -10.63
N MET A 53 -3.92 -14.46 -10.43
CA MET A 53 -4.55 -14.42 -9.12
C MET A 53 -4.36 -15.71 -8.31
N GLY A 54 -3.85 -16.77 -8.89
CA GLY A 54 -3.68 -18.08 -8.25
C GLY A 54 -5.01 -18.72 -7.85
N SER A 55 -5.06 -20.02 -7.91
CA SER A 55 -6.29 -20.78 -7.67
C SER A 55 -6.53 -21.13 -6.19
N VAL A 56 -5.59 -20.84 -5.30
CA VAL A 56 -5.67 -21.31 -3.91
C VAL A 56 -5.36 -20.15 -2.96
N GLN A 57 -6.34 -19.81 -2.14
CA GLN A 57 -6.03 -19.16 -0.88
C GLN A 57 -5.32 -20.19 0.00
N ASP A 58 -4.10 -19.90 0.37
CA ASP A 58 -3.30 -20.76 1.25
C ASP A 58 -3.74 -20.70 2.72
N GLY A 59 -4.90 -20.09 2.99
CA GLY A 59 -5.45 -19.90 4.34
C GLY A 59 -4.75 -18.82 5.15
N THR A 60 -3.79 -18.10 4.59
CA THR A 60 -3.20 -16.94 5.26
C THR A 60 -4.06 -15.69 5.12
N PRO A 61 -4.05 -14.78 6.11
CA PRO A 61 -4.71 -13.47 5.98
C PRO A 61 -4.14 -12.62 4.84
N ASP A 62 -3.02 -13.02 4.27
CA ASP A 62 -2.28 -12.33 3.24
C ASP A 62 -2.42 -12.96 1.84
N GLY A 63 -3.39 -13.88 1.65
CA GLY A 63 -3.71 -14.49 0.36
C GLY A 63 -4.05 -13.47 -0.75
N PRO A 64 -4.35 -13.93 -1.98
CA PRO A 64 -4.59 -13.09 -3.15
C PRO A 64 -5.67 -12.04 -2.90
N LYS A 65 -5.39 -10.79 -3.19
CA LYS A 65 -6.32 -9.66 -3.00
C LYS A 65 -5.99 -8.52 -3.95
N LEU A 66 -7.03 -7.83 -4.41
CA LEU A 66 -6.90 -6.59 -5.17
C LEU A 66 -6.97 -5.41 -4.21
N HIS A 67 -5.96 -4.55 -4.26
CA HIS A 67 -5.80 -3.42 -3.37
C HIS A 67 -5.15 -2.21 -4.05
N SER A 68 -4.92 -1.16 -3.28
CA SER A 68 -4.24 0.06 -3.76
C SER A 68 -4.88 0.62 -5.01
N ILE A 69 -6.22 0.67 -5.03
CA ILE A 69 -6.94 1.29 -6.14
C ILE A 69 -6.70 2.79 -6.07
N ILE A 70 -6.26 3.37 -7.18
CA ILE A 70 -5.92 4.79 -7.33
C ILE A 70 -6.68 5.34 -8.52
N VAL A 71 -7.36 6.48 -8.31
CA VAL A 71 -7.92 7.31 -9.38
C VAL A 71 -7.03 8.54 -9.50
N ASP A 72 -6.52 8.84 -10.69
CA ASP A 72 -5.70 10.05 -10.90
C ASP A 72 -6.57 11.29 -10.64
N PRO A 73 -6.19 12.21 -9.74
CA PRO A 73 -7.00 13.37 -9.41
C PRO A 73 -7.16 14.37 -10.57
N ARG A 74 -6.43 14.17 -11.66
CA ARG A 74 -6.50 15.03 -12.87
C ARG A 74 -7.34 14.43 -13.99
N ASP A 75 -7.55 13.09 -13.96
CA ASP A 75 -8.18 12.36 -15.06
C ASP A 75 -8.99 11.16 -14.52
N PRO A 76 -10.34 11.23 -14.54
CA PRO A 76 -11.19 10.14 -14.08
C PRO A 76 -11.05 8.84 -14.90
N SER A 77 -10.48 8.91 -16.10
CA SER A 77 -10.24 7.74 -16.93
C SER A 77 -8.96 6.98 -16.56
N HIS A 78 -8.08 7.61 -15.78
CA HIS A 78 -6.79 7.04 -15.40
C HIS A 78 -6.88 6.35 -14.04
N LEU A 79 -6.78 5.03 -14.08
CA LEU A 79 -6.87 4.15 -12.91
C LEU A 79 -5.60 3.33 -12.75
N ILE A 80 -5.23 3.07 -11.50
CA ILE A 80 -4.16 2.13 -11.16
C ILE A 80 -4.67 1.22 -10.05
N PHE A 81 -4.32 -0.05 -10.08
CA PHE A 81 -4.50 -0.95 -8.94
C PHE A 81 -3.31 -1.89 -8.79
N ALA A 82 -3.22 -2.53 -7.64
CA ALA A 82 -2.25 -3.56 -7.34
C ALA A 82 -2.93 -4.85 -6.87
N MET A 83 -2.28 -5.99 -7.16
CA MET A 83 -2.70 -7.29 -6.68
C MET A 83 -1.55 -8.00 -5.97
N SER A 84 -1.81 -8.57 -4.80
CA SER A 84 -0.87 -9.48 -4.15
C SER A 84 -0.65 -10.70 -5.04
N GLY A 85 0.61 -10.94 -5.44
CA GLY A 85 0.96 -12.00 -6.37
C GLY A 85 0.41 -11.79 -7.79
N GLY A 86 0.27 -10.52 -8.23
CA GLY A 86 -0.30 -10.20 -9.55
C GLY A 86 0.17 -8.86 -10.11
N GLY A 87 1.10 -8.17 -9.44
CA GLY A 87 1.72 -6.94 -9.93
C GLY A 87 0.85 -5.70 -9.82
N VAL A 88 1.26 -4.65 -10.53
CA VAL A 88 0.58 -3.34 -10.63
C VAL A 88 0.05 -3.17 -12.04
N HIS A 89 -1.16 -2.63 -12.17
CA HIS A 89 -1.83 -2.43 -13.45
C HIS A 89 -2.35 -1.01 -13.60
N GLU A 90 -2.31 -0.50 -14.82
CA GLU A 90 -2.75 0.84 -15.20
C GLU A 90 -3.77 0.77 -16.33
N SER A 91 -4.83 1.55 -16.22
CA SER A 91 -5.82 1.82 -17.26
C SER A 91 -5.89 3.32 -17.54
N ARG A 92 -6.17 3.69 -18.79
CA ARG A 92 -6.42 5.08 -19.21
C ARG A 92 -7.75 5.24 -19.93
N ASP A 93 -8.65 4.28 -19.74
CA ASP A 93 -9.95 4.21 -20.40
C ASP A 93 -11.08 3.74 -19.46
N VAL A 94 -10.99 4.19 -18.20
CA VAL A 94 -11.97 3.85 -17.13
C VAL A 94 -12.03 2.34 -16.86
N GLY A 95 -10.90 1.65 -16.96
CA GLY A 95 -10.81 0.22 -16.65
C GLY A 95 -11.31 -0.71 -17.76
N ARG A 96 -11.45 -0.22 -19.01
CA ARG A 96 -11.82 -1.07 -20.16
C ARG A 96 -10.66 -1.90 -20.68
N SER A 97 -9.44 -1.40 -20.53
CA SER A 97 -8.21 -2.12 -20.83
C SER A 97 -7.13 -1.81 -19.79
N TRP A 98 -6.19 -2.75 -19.63
CA TRP A 98 -5.15 -2.66 -18.62
C TRP A 98 -3.78 -3.03 -19.20
N ARG A 99 -2.74 -2.37 -18.72
CA ARG A 99 -1.35 -2.75 -18.94
C ARG A 99 -0.64 -2.97 -17.61
N THR A 100 0.35 -3.83 -17.59
CA THR A 100 1.17 -4.07 -16.40
C THR A 100 2.21 -2.97 -16.21
N LEU A 101 2.49 -2.62 -14.95
CA LEU A 101 3.58 -1.73 -14.54
C LEU A 101 4.54 -2.52 -13.65
N ILE A 102 5.33 -3.41 -14.24
CA ILE A 102 6.28 -4.27 -13.51
C ILE A 102 7.73 -4.00 -13.87
N GLU A 103 8.00 -3.18 -14.88
CA GLU A 103 9.36 -2.88 -15.32
C GLU A 103 10.20 -2.29 -14.21
N GLY A 104 11.39 -2.86 -13.97
CA GLY A 104 12.31 -2.45 -12.90
C GLY A 104 12.00 -3.01 -11.51
N LEU A 105 10.90 -3.75 -11.34
CA LEU A 105 10.64 -4.47 -10.10
C LEU A 105 11.49 -5.75 -10.03
N GLU A 106 12.02 -6.00 -8.85
CA GLU A 106 12.72 -7.25 -8.55
C GLU A 106 11.73 -8.29 -7.99
N VAL A 107 12.06 -9.55 -8.18
CA VAL A 107 11.32 -10.69 -7.63
C VAL A 107 12.20 -11.48 -6.68
N VAL A 108 11.62 -12.40 -5.93
CA VAL A 108 12.36 -13.31 -5.06
C VAL A 108 13.34 -14.14 -5.92
N GLU A 109 14.53 -14.40 -5.41
CA GLU A 109 15.56 -15.18 -6.10
C GLU A 109 15.01 -16.55 -6.57
N GLY A 110 15.28 -16.87 -7.82
CA GLY A 110 14.80 -18.09 -8.48
C GLY A 110 13.48 -17.94 -9.25
N PHE A 111 12.82 -16.77 -9.17
CA PHE A 111 11.63 -16.47 -9.96
C PHE A 111 11.99 -15.60 -11.18
N ASP A 112 11.15 -15.69 -12.23
CA ASP A 112 11.30 -14.88 -13.44
C ASP A 112 10.61 -13.53 -13.29
N ALA A 113 11.37 -12.45 -13.40
CA ALA A 113 10.86 -11.08 -13.32
C ALA A 113 9.94 -10.68 -14.50
N ALA A 114 9.95 -11.43 -15.60
CA ALA A 114 9.00 -11.24 -16.69
C ALA A 114 7.61 -11.82 -16.37
N THR A 115 7.50 -12.67 -15.35
CA THR A 115 6.26 -13.31 -14.96
C THR A 115 5.49 -12.41 -13.99
N VAL A 116 4.32 -11.92 -14.40
CA VAL A 116 3.50 -10.95 -13.63
C VAL A 116 3.13 -11.45 -12.24
N SER A 117 2.75 -12.72 -12.11
CA SER A 117 2.39 -13.33 -10.82
C SER A 117 3.54 -13.48 -9.83
N CYS A 118 4.79 -13.26 -10.26
CA CYS A 118 5.94 -13.24 -9.36
C CYS A 118 6.13 -11.90 -8.64
N HIS A 119 5.36 -10.87 -9.02
CA HIS A 119 5.40 -9.56 -8.40
C HIS A 119 4.33 -9.45 -7.32
N ASP A 120 4.76 -9.14 -6.09
CA ASP A 120 3.87 -9.03 -4.93
C ASP A 120 3.93 -7.61 -4.33
N PRO A 121 3.19 -6.65 -4.90
CA PRO A 121 3.02 -5.34 -4.30
C PRO A 121 2.21 -5.47 -3.00
N HIS A 122 2.66 -4.79 -1.96
CA HIS A 122 1.96 -4.73 -0.69
C HIS A 122 1.13 -3.46 -0.55
N CYS A 123 1.61 -2.33 -1.06
CA CYS A 123 0.89 -1.05 -1.06
C CYS A 123 1.45 -0.15 -2.14
N VAL A 124 0.59 0.44 -2.96
CA VAL A 124 0.95 1.45 -3.96
C VAL A 124 0.22 2.74 -3.62
N ARG A 125 0.92 3.86 -3.70
CA ARG A 125 0.37 5.20 -3.46
C ARG A 125 0.76 6.16 -4.56
N LEU A 126 -0.20 6.93 -5.03
CA LEU A 126 0.03 8.11 -5.85
C LEU A 126 0.35 9.29 -4.93
N CYS A 127 1.29 10.13 -5.33
CA CYS A 127 1.58 11.34 -4.58
C CYS A 127 0.54 12.43 -4.89
N PRO A 128 -0.27 12.91 -3.90
CA PRO A 128 -1.31 13.90 -4.18
C PRO A 128 -0.78 15.22 -4.71
N SER A 129 0.38 15.68 -4.24
CA SER A 129 1.00 16.93 -4.68
C SER A 129 1.74 16.82 -6.03
N ASN A 130 2.05 15.61 -6.46
CA ASN A 130 2.67 15.32 -7.75
C ASN A 130 2.17 13.97 -8.28
N PRO A 131 1.00 13.92 -8.94
CA PRO A 131 0.41 12.69 -9.46
C PRO A 131 1.25 11.94 -10.51
N ASP A 132 2.34 12.52 -10.96
CA ASP A 132 3.31 11.83 -11.82
C ASP A 132 4.29 10.97 -11.05
N ARG A 133 4.22 10.99 -9.69
CA ARG A 133 5.03 10.14 -8.83
C ARG A 133 4.20 9.11 -8.09
N LEU A 134 4.63 7.86 -8.22
CA LEU A 134 4.11 6.71 -7.49
C LEU A 134 5.17 6.15 -6.55
N TYR A 135 4.73 5.67 -5.39
CA TYR A 135 5.53 4.90 -4.48
C TYR A 135 4.92 3.52 -4.28
N GLN A 136 5.77 2.53 -4.07
CA GLN A 136 5.36 1.16 -3.81
C GLN A 136 6.17 0.54 -2.69
N GLN A 137 5.49 -0.03 -1.68
CA GLN A 137 6.03 -1.08 -0.86
C GLN A 137 5.73 -2.41 -1.54
N ASN A 138 6.75 -3.19 -1.78
CA ASN A 138 6.68 -4.50 -2.43
C ASN A 138 7.34 -5.55 -1.55
N HIS A 139 7.06 -6.83 -1.78
CA HIS A 139 7.73 -7.94 -1.11
C HIS A 139 9.27 -7.86 -1.26
N CYS A 140 9.74 -7.42 -2.42
CA CYS A 140 11.16 -7.32 -2.75
C CYS A 140 11.74 -5.91 -2.59
N GLY A 141 11.08 -5.03 -1.83
CA GLY A 141 11.64 -3.73 -1.51
C GLY A 141 10.69 -2.53 -1.58
N ILE A 142 11.27 -1.35 -1.51
CA ILE A 142 10.57 -0.07 -1.63
C ILE A 142 10.95 0.56 -2.97
N TYR A 143 9.95 0.98 -3.73
CA TYR A 143 10.14 1.50 -5.09
C TYR A 143 9.47 2.86 -5.28
N ARG A 144 9.98 3.59 -6.26
CA ARG A 144 9.41 4.84 -6.78
C ARG A 144 9.36 4.77 -8.30
N LEU A 145 8.32 5.33 -8.89
CA LEU A 145 8.18 5.54 -10.32
C LEU A 145 7.83 7.00 -10.58
N ASP A 146 8.58 7.67 -11.45
CA ASP A 146 8.33 9.04 -11.90
C ASP A 146 7.92 9.05 -13.38
N ARG A 147 6.74 9.60 -13.68
CA ARG A 147 6.28 9.82 -15.06
C ARG A 147 7.07 10.93 -15.74
N PRO A 148 7.26 10.88 -17.05
CA PRO A 148 6.65 9.93 -18.01
C PRO A 148 7.33 8.56 -18.09
N GLY A 149 8.30 8.28 -17.23
CA GLY A 149 8.94 6.95 -17.18
C GLY A 149 7.97 5.85 -16.71
N ASP A 150 8.25 4.62 -17.10
CA ASP A 150 7.46 3.43 -16.74
C ASP A 150 8.27 2.41 -15.93
N THR A 151 9.49 2.79 -15.51
CA THR A 151 10.41 1.90 -14.81
C THR A 151 10.49 2.25 -13.33
N TRP A 152 10.20 1.28 -12.48
CA TRP A 152 10.34 1.40 -11.04
C TRP A 152 11.81 1.44 -10.62
N GLN A 153 12.14 2.35 -9.73
CA GLN A 153 13.46 2.50 -9.13
C GLN A 153 13.43 2.00 -7.70
N ARG A 154 14.23 0.99 -7.35
CA ARG A 154 14.34 0.50 -5.98
C ARG A 154 15.08 1.49 -5.10
N ILE A 155 14.33 2.24 -4.30
CA ILE A 155 14.84 3.24 -3.35
C ILE A 155 15.10 2.65 -1.96
N GLY A 156 14.56 1.48 -1.67
CA GLY A 156 14.70 0.79 -0.39
C GLY A 156 16.11 0.30 -0.08
N ARG A 157 16.99 0.16 -1.08
CA ARG A 157 18.40 -0.23 -0.89
C ARG A 157 19.21 0.71 0.01
N LYS A 158 18.67 1.91 0.29
CA LYS A 158 19.24 2.91 1.21
C LYS A 158 18.76 2.75 2.65
N MET A 159 17.85 1.81 2.92
CA MET A 159 17.47 1.42 4.27
C MET A 159 18.65 0.77 5.01
N PRO A 160 18.69 0.85 6.36
CA PRO A 160 19.72 0.14 7.13
C PRO A 160 19.64 -1.37 6.87
N LYS A 161 20.77 -1.99 6.55
CA LYS A 161 20.85 -3.42 6.17
C LYS A 161 20.22 -4.37 7.19
N ARG A 162 20.33 -4.05 8.49
CA ARG A 162 19.76 -4.86 9.58
C ARG A 162 18.23 -4.80 9.64
N VAL A 163 17.63 -3.78 9.02
CA VAL A 163 16.18 -3.58 8.96
C VAL A 163 15.61 -4.14 7.66
N GLY A 164 16.33 -3.97 6.56
CA GLY A 164 15.86 -4.31 5.23
C GLY A 164 14.84 -3.29 4.70
N ASP A 165 14.20 -3.63 3.59
CA ASP A 165 13.24 -2.78 2.89
C ASP A 165 11.93 -3.50 2.56
N ILE A 166 11.60 -4.55 3.32
CA ILE A 166 10.31 -5.22 3.26
C ILE A 166 9.37 -4.66 4.32
N GLY A 167 8.09 -4.49 3.98
CA GLY A 167 7.04 -4.00 4.86
C GLY A 167 5.68 -4.11 4.17
N PHE A 168 4.61 -3.72 4.84
CA PHE A 168 3.28 -3.67 4.23
C PHE A 168 2.83 -2.25 3.89
N PRO A 169 2.83 -1.28 4.83
CA PRO A 169 2.28 0.04 4.55
C PRO A 169 3.25 0.95 3.83
N MET A 170 2.67 1.83 3.03
CA MET A 170 3.32 2.98 2.41
C MET A 170 2.40 4.18 2.60
N VAL A 171 2.92 5.26 3.15
CA VAL A 171 2.23 6.55 3.29
C VAL A 171 3.02 7.61 2.56
N VAL A 172 2.36 8.47 1.79
CA VAL A 172 2.98 9.58 1.07
C VAL A 172 2.46 10.89 1.65
N HIS A 173 3.36 11.85 1.81
CA HIS A 173 2.99 13.15 2.34
C HIS A 173 1.99 13.87 1.40
N PRO A 174 0.90 14.45 1.93
CA PRO A 174 -0.15 15.01 1.09
C PRO A 174 0.28 16.21 0.24
N ARG A 175 1.34 16.92 0.62
CA ARG A 175 1.79 18.17 -0.03
C ARG A 175 3.24 18.17 -0.49
N ASP A 176 4.03 17.13 -0.18
CA ASP A 176 5.44 17.05 -0.58
C ASP A 176 5.74 15.66 -1.15
N ALA A 177 5.97 15.62 -2.45
CA ALA A 177 6.22 14.38 -3.18
C ALA A 177 7.55 13.70 -2.81
N ASP A 178 8.47 14.40 -2.16
CA ASP A 178 9.76 13.85 -1.74
C ASP A 178 9.69 13.17 -0.36
N ILE A 179 8.55 13.28 0.33
CA ILE A 179 8.35 12.71 1.66
C ILE A 179 7.42 11.49 1.60
N ALA A 180 7.92 10.38 2.11
CA ALA A 180 7.13 9.14 2.27
C ALA A 180 7.58 8.38 3.52
N TRP A 181 6.65 7.61 4.11
CA TRP A 181 6.88 6.79 5.29
C TRP A 181 6.59 5.33 5.02
N VAL A 182 7.35 4.47 5.67
CA VAL A 182 7.16 3.02 5.68
C VAL A 182 7.28 2.49 7.11
N PHE A 183 6.70 1.32 7.35
CA PHE A 183 6.88 0.58 8.59
C PHE A 183 7.44 -0.80 8.26
N PRO A 184 8.75 -1.00 8.37
CA PRO A 184 9.40 -2.25 7.99
C PRO A 184 9.00 -3.41 8.90
N MET A 185 9.07 -4.61 8.35
CA MET A 185 8.98 -5.86 9.07
C MET A 185 10.22 -6.71 8.82
N ASP A 186 10.43 -7.71 9.65
CA ASP A 186 11.51 -8.67 9.47
C ASP A 186 11.37 -9.40 8.13
N GLY A 187 12.40 -9.29 7.30
CA GLY A 187 12.44 -9.92 5.99
C GLY A 187 12.78 -11.40 6.00
N THR A 188 12.92 -12.02 7.18
CA THR A 188 13.19 -13.45 7.28
C THR A 188 12.02 -14.29 6.74
N THR A 189 12.29 -15.54 6.45
CA THR A 189 11.27 -16.49 6.00
C THR A 189 10.38 -17.00 7.14
N VAL A 190 10.64 -16.56 8.37
CA VAL A 190 9.87 -16.96 9.56
C VAL A 190 8.59 -16.14 9.64
N TRP A 191 7.49 -16.82 9.73
CA TRP A 191 6.16 -16.24 9.86
C TRP A 191 5.67 -16.33 11.30
N PRO A 192 4.97 -15.34 11.88
CA PRO A 192 4.60 -14.04 11.28
C PRO A 192 5.77 -13.08 11.18
N ARG A 193 5.75 -12.25 10.13
CA ARG A 193 6.73 -11.19 9.92
C ARG A 193 6.39 -10.00 10.80
N THR A 194 7.29 -9.62 11.66
CA THR A 194 7.07 -8.60 12.69
C THR A 194 8.15 -7.53 12.65
N SER A 195 8.05 -6.56 13.54
CA SER A 195 9.06 -5.50 13.67
C SER A 195 10.47 -6.09 13.87
N PRO A 196 11.48 -5.64 13.11
CA PRO A 196 12.84 -6.12 13.24
C PRO A 196 13.35 -6.05 14.68
N GLU A 197 13.90 -7.14 15.18
CA GLU A 197 14.45 -7.26 16.56
C GLU A 197 13.41 -6.95 17.66
N GLY A 198 12.10 -6.99 17.36
CA GLY A 198 11.06 -6.56 18.31
C GLY A 198 11.13 -5.07 18.68
N ARG A 199 11.75 -4.26 17.82
CA ARG A 199 11.95 -2.81 18.02
C ARG A 199 11.26 -2.04 16.91
N PRO A 200 9.95 -1.79 17.05
CA PRO A 200 9.15 -1.12 16.03
C PRO A 200 9.67 0.28 15.73
N ALA A 201 9.61 0.67 14.47
CA ALA A 201 9.90 2.02 14.04
C ALA A 201 9.26 2.30 12.68
N ALA A 202 8.76 3.52 12.48
CA ALA A 202 8.56 4.03 11.15
C ALA A 202 9.89 4.55 10.57
N TYR A 203 9.96 4.61 9.25
CA TYR A 203 11.08 5.23 8.54
C TYR A 203 10.54 6.25 7.56
N VAL A 204 11.20 7.41 7.48
CA VAL A 204 10.84 8.49 6.56
C VAL A 204 11.97 8.75 5.57
N THR A 205 11.61 8.94 4.32
CA THR A 205 12.45 9.68 3.37
C THR A 205 11.92 11.09 3.23
N ARG A 206 12.83 12.08 3.09
CA ARG A 206 12.51 13.49 2.81
C ARG A 206 13.19 13.99 1.53
N ASN A 207 13.64 13.05 0.72
CA ASN A 207 14.39 13.30 -0.51
C ASN A 207 14.16 12.20 -1.56
N ALA A 208 12.91 11.74 -1.63
CA ALA A 208 12.44 10.75 -2.60
C ALA A 208 13.22 9.43 -2.58
N GLY A 209 13.61 8.96 -1.39
CA GLY A 209 14.26 7.67 -1.20
C GLY A 209 15.79 7.69 -1.28
N ARG A 210 16.43 8.87 -1.37
CA ARG A 210 17.91 8.95 -1.33
C ARG A 210 18.47 8.61 0.03
N THR A 211 17.74 8.93 1.10
CA THR A 211 18.08 8.58 2.49
C THR A 211 16.83 8.24 3.27
N TRP A 212 16.99 7.48 4.35
CA TRP A 212 15.93 7.08 5.26
C TRP A 212 16.32 7.39 6.70
N GLN A 213 15.40 7.97 7.45
CA GLN A 213 15.57 8.30 8.87
C GLN A 213 14.62 7.44 9.69
N ARG A 214 15.11 6.87 10.80
CA ARG A 214 14.33 6.13 11.78
C ARG A 214 13.52 7.09 12.66
N LEU A 215 12.24 6.76 12.89
CA LEU A 215 11.30 7.49 13.73
C LEU A 215 10.72 6.54 14.77
N ASP A 216 11.27 6.54 15.97
CA ASP A 216 10.88 5.61 17.03
C ASP A 216 10.75 6.26 18.41
N GLN A 217 10.91 7.58 18.52
CA GLN A 217 10.78 8.26 19.80
C GLN A 217 9.38 8.08 20.41
N GLY A 218 9.30 7.38 21.53
CA GLY A 218 8.05 7.05 22.21
C GLY A 218 7.47 5.69 21.85
N LEU A 219 8.00 5.00 20.83
CA LEU A 219 7.69 3.60 20.56
C LEU A 219 8.44 2.68 21.54
N PRO A 220 7.99 1.42 21.74
CA PRO A 220 8.71 0.45 22.56
C PRO A 220 10.13 0.20 22.08
N GLU A 221 11.09 0.18 23.02
CA GLU A 221 12.50 -0.05 22.73
C GLU A 221 12.88 -1.51 22.54
N GLY A 222 11.92 -2.43 22.73
CA GLY A 222 12.10 -3.87 22.58
C GLY A 222 10.87 -4.66 22.97
N GLN A 223 10.84 -5.97 22.69
CA GLN A 223 9.77 -6.91 23.01
C GLN A 223 8.40 -6.54 22.41
N ALA A 224 8.41 -5.76 21.31
CA ALA A 224 7.21 -5.35 20.58
C ALA A 224 7.25 -5.91 19.16
N TRP A 225 6.77 -7.13 19.00
CA TRP A 225 6.77 -7.90 17.78
C TRP A 225 5.51 -7.58 16.97
N TRP A 226 5.45 -6.36 16.42
CA TRP A 226 4.28 -5.84 15.74
C TRP A 226 4.29 -6.15 14.25
N THR A 227 3.08 -6.36 13.72
CA THR A 227 2.82 -6.27 12.28
C THR A 227 1.87 -5.10 12.04
N VAL A 228 2.27 -4.17 11.18
CA VAL A 228 1.42 -3.10 10.67
C VAL A 228 1.05 -3.47 9.24
N LYS A 229 -0.25 -3.67 8.99
CA LYS A 229 -0.76 -4.11 7.69
C LYS A 229 -0.85 -2.96 6.68
N ARG A 230 -1.16 -3.28 5.41
CA ARG A 230 -1.15 -2.37 4.24
C ARG A 230 -1.91 -1.07 4.47
N GLN A 231 -3.12 -1.17 5.04
CA GLN A 231 -4.04 -0.05 5.28
C GLN A 231 -4.01 0.40 6.75
N ALA A 232 -3.21 -0.25 7.58
CA ALA A 232 -3.14 0.06 9.00
C ALA A 232 -2.17 1.21 9.33
N MET A 233 -1.77 2.00 8.33
CA MET A 233 -1.00 3.22 8.52
C MET A 233 -1.49 4.30 7.56
N THR A 234 -1.73 5.50 8.09
CA THR A 234 -2.20 6.66 7.33
C THR A 234 -1.64 7.97 7.91
N ALA A 235 -1.85 9.07 7.21
CA ALA A 235 -1.51 10.42 7.68
C ALA A 235 -2.72 11.35 7.51
N ASP A 236 -2.86 12.34 8.40
CA ASP A 236 -3.80 13.42 8.20
C ASP A 236 -3.27 14.48 7.20
N ALA A 237 -4.12 15.46 6.86
CA ALA A 237 -3.78 16.53 5.94
C ALA A 237 -3.35 17.84 6.64
N GLN A 238 -3.03 17.80 7.94
CA GLN A 238 -2.58 18.98 8.69
C GLN A 238 -1.26 19.54 8.16
N PRO A 239 -0.93 20.84 8.38
CA PRO A 239 0.33 21.44 7.94
C PRO A 239 1.59 20.65 8.31
N SER A 240 1.64 20.05 9.48
CA SER A 240 2.61 19.03 9.88
C SER A 240 1.83 17.75 10.13
N PRO A 241 1.73 16.84 9.14
CA PRO A 241 0.88 15.66 9.26
C PRO A 241 1.24 14.79 10.46
N ALA A 242 0.22 14.35 11.18
CA ALA A 242 0.39 13.25 12.11
C ALA A 242 0.22 11.93 11.36
N LEU A 243 0.97 10.93 11.80
CA LEU A 243 0.85 9.55 11.34
C LEU A 243 0.01 8.76 12.35
N TYR A 244 -0.81 7.88 11.84
CA TYR A 244 -1.61 6.96 12.63
C TYR A 244 -1.29 5.54 12.20
N LEU A 245 -1.07 4.65 13.16
CA LEU A 245 -0.85 3.24 12.86
C LEU A 245 -1.59 2.32 13.82
N GLY A 246 -2.10 1.24 13.26
CA GLY A 246 -2.70 0.13 14.00
C GLY A 246 -1.87 -1.13 13.85
N THR A 247 -1.83 -1.95 14.89
CA THR A 247 -1.07 -3.19 14.90
C THR A 247 -2.00 -4.40 14.94
N THR A 248 -1.53 -5.55 14.46
CA THR A 248 -2.24 -6.82 14.64
C THR A 248 -2.26 -7.31 16.08
N SER A 249 -1.49 -6.69 16.98
CA SER A 249 -1.59 -6.91 18.43
C SER A 249 -2.62 -6.03 19.13
N GLY A 250 -3.41 -5.24 18.39
CA GLY A 250 -4.52 -4.45 18.92
C GLY A 250 -4.10 -3.15 19.60
N GLU A 251 -3.06 -2.50 19.09
CA GLU A 251 -2.63 -1.19 19.56
C GLU A 251 -2.80 -0.13 18.48
N LEU A 252 -3.32 1.03 18.87
CA LEU A 252 -3.42 2.23 18.03
C LEU A 252 -2.43 3.29 18.51
N TRP A 253 -1.65 3.82 17.59
CA TRP A 253 -0.61 4.81 17.88
C TRP A 253 -0.73 6.04 16.99
N ILE A 254 -0.34 7.20 17.54
CA ILE A 254 -0.21 8.45 16.82
C ILE A 254 1.23 8.95 16.87
N GLY A 255 1.80 9.26 15.71
CA GLY A 255 3.09 9.91 15.54
C GLY A 255 2.92 11.38 15.15
N ARG A 256 3.04 12.30 16.11
CA ARG A 256 2.95 13.75 15.85
C ARG A 256 4.22 14.27 15.19
N ASP A 257 4.13 15.49 14.63
CA ASP A 257 5.25 16.15 13.98
C ASP A 257 5.89 15.24 12.90
N GLU A 258 5.04 14.73 11.99
CA GLU A 258 5.45 13.82 10.91
C GLU A 258 6.09 12.51 11.42
N GLY A 259 5.64 12.01 12.56
CA GLY A 259 6.15 10.80 13.19
C GLY A 259 7.36 11.00 14.09
N ALA A 260 7.73 12.24 14.41
CA ALA A 260 8.87 12.52 15.27
C ALA A 260 8.64 12.06 16.72
N ARG A 261 7.38 12.03 17.18
CA ARG A 261 7.01 11.62 18.55
C ARG A 261 5.76 10.76 18.54
N TRP A 262 5.91 9.55 19.05
CA TRP A 262 4.83 8.57 19.12
C TRP A 262 4.18 8.51 20.49
N SER A 263 2.88 8.34 20.49
CA SER A 263 2.06 8.12 21.70
C SER A 263 1.05 7.01 21.43
N ASN A 264 0.84 6.15 22.41
CA ASN A 264 -0.21 5.15 22.34
C ASN A 264 -1.57 5.82 22.57
N VAL A 265 -2.53 5.51 21.68
CA VAL A 265 -3.90 6.04 21.75
C VAL A 265 -4.83 5.03 22.42
N ALA A 266 -4.70 3.75 22.03
CA ALA A 266 -5.51 2.67 22.58
C ALA A 266 -4.74 1.36 22.56
N ARG A 267 -5.10 0.45 23.48
CA ARG A 267 -4.54 -0.90 23.62
C ARG A 267 -5.65 -1.92 23.79
N HIS A 268 -5.31 -3.17 23.59
CA HIS A 268 -6.21 -4.30 23.81
C HIS A 268 -7.45 -4.26 22.90
N LEU A 269 -7.32 -3.64 21.73
CA LEU A 269 -8.30 -3.72 20.65
C LEU A 269 -8.18 -5.07 19.93
N PRO A 270 -9.19 -5.49 19.15
CA PRO A 270 -8.98 -6.52 18.14
C PRO A 270 -7.84 -6.16 17.18
N GLU A 271 -7.39 -7.14 16.39
CA GLU A 271 -6.41 -6.89 15.31
C GLU A 271 -6.84 -5.72 14.42
N ILE A 272 -5.94 -4.76 14.20
CA ILE A 272 -6.23 -3.59 13.37
C ILE A 272 -5.65 -3.81 11.98
N TYR A 273 -6.51 -3.86 10.97
CA TYR A 273 -6.13 -4.06 9.58
C TYR A 273 -6.18 -2.79 8.74
N ALA A 274 -6.95 -1.79 9.18
CA ALA A 274 -7.07 -0.50 8.51
C ALA A 274 -7.21 0.63 9.53
N VAL A 275 -6.63 1.79 9.21
CA VAL A 275 -6.76 3.06 9.93
C VAL A 275 -6.99 4.15 8.90
N GLU A 276 -8.08 4.88 9.05
CA GLU A 276 -8.42 6.02 8.20
C GLU A 276 -8.65 7.28 9.04
N VAL A 277 -8.33 8.42 8.46
CA VAL A 277 -8.55 9.73 9.06
C VAL A 277 -9.69 10.42 8.33
N ALA A 278 -10.67 10.91 9.07
CA ALA A 278 -11.72 11.78 8.55
C ALA A 278 -11.57 13.18 9.15
N GLU A 279 -11.60 14.20 8.30
CA GLU A 279 -11.71 15.58 8.74
C GLU A 279 -13.20 15.91 8.89
N ILE A 280 -13.58 16.30 10.10
CA ILE A 280 -14.96 16.73 10.38
C ILE A 280 -14.98 18.26 10.22
N ALA A 281 -15.80 18.74 9.28
CA ALA A 281 -16.02 20.17 9.04
C ALA A 281 -16.83 20.83 10.16
#